data_130a192186ff2c9a6e17dfbc12a6f790
#
_entry.id   130a192186ff2c9a6e17dfbc12a6f790
#
_cell.length_a   1.000
_cell.length_b   1.000
_cell.length_c   1.000
_cell.angle_alpha   90.00
_cell.angle_beta   90.00
_cell.angle_gamma   90.00
#
_symmetry.space_group_name_H-M   'P 1'
#
loop_
_entity.id
_entity.type
_entity.pdbx_description
1 polymer ?
#
loop_
_entity_poly.entity_id
_entity_poly.type
_entity_poly.pdbx_seq_one_letter_code
_entity_poly.pdbx_strand_id
1 'polypeptide(L)'
;MKWHDQAPEGKLDLLMTIDFRQTSTTIFSDVVLPAATWYEKHDLNTTDMHPFVHSFNPAIAPPWQTRTDWDAWQTIAAKFSELAAEHLGVRRDVVAVPLTHDTPDAMANPHGVVRDWKAGECDLVPGVTMPRIVEVERDYGAVAEKMNALGPLTDTLGATTKGVTFELGAQVDYLRAKNGAVRGGVADGRPSLKRDVHVCEAILALSGTTNGQLAVQGFRTLERRTGTRLTDLAEEHEGKQITFADTQGPPVPVITSPEWSGSETGGRRYSPFTINVERLKPWHTLTGRMHFYLDHDWMTELGEGLPVYRPPLNMAALFAEPVIGNVSAGAAHGQVAGVTVRYLTPHSKWSIHSEYQDNLFMLSLSRGGQNIWMSDKDAEKVGIKDNDWIEAVNRNGVVVARAIVSHRMPEGTVYMYHAQDRLIDVPIAETSGKRGGIHNSLTRLLVKPSHLIGGYAQLTYAFNYLGPTGNQRDEVTVIRRRSQDVEY
;
A
#
# COMPACT_ATOMS: atom_id res chain seq x y z
N MET A 1 1.47 10.93 19.28
CA MET A 1 1.93 9.89 20.22
C MET A 1 2.91 10.57 21.16
N LYS A 2 2.70 10.51 22.45
CA LYS A 2 3.63 11.09 23.43
C LYS A 2 4.63 10.03 23.83
N TRP A 3 5.88 10.40 23.92
CA TRP A 3 6.90 9.55 24.51
C TRP A 3 6.76 9.57 26.03
N HIS A 4 6.82 8.43 26.65
CA HIS A 4 6.80 8.29 28.10
C HIS A 4 8.04 7.51 28.52
N ASP A 5 8.93 8.13 29.28
CA ASP A 5 10.14 7.47 29.79
C ASP A 5 9.82 6.30 30.72
N GLN A 6 8.60 6.27 31.25
CA GLN A 6 8.10 5.21 32.13
C GLN A 6 7.02 4.37 31.45
N ALA A 7 7.00 4.31 30.12
CA ALA A 7 6.08 3.43 29.42
C ALA A 7 6.34 1.97 29.86
N PRO A 8 5.30 1.17 30.06
CA PRO A 8 5.47 -0.25 30.31
C PRO A 8 6.20 -0.89 29.13
N GLU A 9 6.94 -1.95 29.37
CA GLU A 9 7.57 -2.74 28.32
C GLU A 9 6.55 -3.04 27.21
N GLY A 10 6.98 -2.89 25.97
CA GLY A 10 6.18 -3.22 24.80
C GLY A 10 5.89 -4.72 24.73
N LYS A 11 4.90 -5.08 23.94
CA LYS A 11 4.59 -6.49 23.65
C LYS A 11 5.31 -7.03 22.41
N LEU A 12 6.16 -6.22 21.80
CA LEU A 12 6.95 -6.58 20.64
C LEU A 12 8.33 -7.02 21.12
N ASP A 13 8.63 -8.31 20.99
CA ASP A 13 9.88 -8.90 21.44
C ASP A 13 11.00 -8.79 20.40
N LEU A 14 10.65 -8.70 19.13
CA LEU A 14 11.61 -8.64 18.03
C LEU A 14 11.07 -7.78 16.90
N LEU A 15 11.84 -6.78 16.50
CA LEU A 15 11.65 -6.00 15.28
C LEU A 15 12.79 -6.28 14.32
N MET A 16 12.51 -6.95 13.22
CA MET A 16 13.44 -7.19 12.13
C MET A 16 13.07 -6.36 10.92
N THR A 17 14.03 -5.68 10.33
CA THR A 17 13.85 -4.89 9.10
C THR A 17 14.75 -5.40 8.00
N ILE A 18 14.18 -5.56 6.80
CA ILE A 18 14.92 -5.80 5.56
C ILE A 18 14.81 -4.52 4.75
N ASP A 19 15.92 -3.85 4.51
CA ASP A 19 15.92 -2.57 3.78
C ASP A 19 17.28 -2.36 3.10
N PHE A 20 17.26 -1.64 2.00
CA PHE A 20 18.48 -1.25 1.27
C PHE A 20 19.04 0.11 1.76
N ARG A 21 18.32 0.78 2.64
CA ARG A 21 18.71 2.05 3.25
C ARG A 21 18.59 1.99 4.76
N GLN A 22 19.36 2.83 5.42
CA GLN A 22 19.13 3.11 6.82
C GLN A 22 18.02 4.15 6.98
N THR A 23 16.96 3.76 7.68
CA THR A 23 15.75 4.56 7.90
C THR A 23 15.45 4.72 9.37
N SER A 24 14.42 5.51 9.69
CA SER A 24 13.91 5.61 11.07
C SER A 24 13.49 4.26 11.65
N THR A 25 13.01 3.36 10.82
CA THR A 25 12.60 2.02 11.26
C THR A 25 13.81 1.14 11.54
N THR A 26 14.80 1.16 10.65
CA THR A 26 16.01 0.32 10.81
C THR A 26 16.80 0.67 12.07
N ILE A 27 16.86 1.95 12.45
CA ILE A 27 17.59 2.38 13.68
C ILE A 27 16.95 1.81 14.95
N PHE A 28 15.63 1.60 14.94
CA PHE A 28 14.94 1.02 16.11
C PHE A 28 14.74 -0.48 16.00
N SER A 29 15.27 -1.12 14.96
CA SER A 29 15.17 -2.57 14.79
C SER A 29 16.23 -3.30 15.57
N ASP A 30 15.86 -4.44 16.15
CA ASP A 30 16.81 -5.35 16.83
C ASP A 30 17.73 -6.03 15.83
N VAL A 31 17.22 -6.31 14.63
CA VAL A 31 17.97 -6.92 13.54
C VAL A 31 17.70 -6.18 12.22
N VAL A 32 18.76 -5.80 11.54
CA VAL A 32 18.68 -5.18 10.20
C VAL A 32 19.41 -6.07 9.20
N LEU A 33 18.68 -6.48 8.16
CA LEU A 33 19.20 -7.27 7.06
C LEU A 33 19.31 -6.39 5.81
N PRO A 34 20.52 -6.19 5.25
CA PRO A 34 20.69 -5.34 4.07
C PRO A 34 20.14 -6.03 2.81
N ALA A 35 19.22 -5.35 2.12
CA ALA A 35 18.60 -5.82 0.90
C ALA A 35 19.31 -5.31 -0.36
N ALA A 36 19.34 -6.14 -1.39
CA ALA A 36 19.84 -5.77 -2.70
C ALA A 36 18.91 -4.76 -3.39
N THR A 37 19.51 -3.79 -4.07
CA THR A 37 18.78 -2.82 -4.88
C THR A 37 18.48 -3.36 -6.29
N TRP A 38 17.79 -2.57 -7.11
CA TRP A 38 17.35 -2.96 -8.44
C TRP A 38 18.47 -3.36 -9.40
N TYR A 39 19.65 -2.80 -9.24
CA TYR A 39 20.84 -3.13 -10.07
C TYR A 39 21.63 -4.32 -9.54
N GLU A 40 21.16 -4.96 -8.49
CA GLU A 40 21.86 -6.03 -7.76
C GLU A 40 21.05 -7.33 -7.71
N LYS A 41 19.82 -7.36 -8.29
CA LYS A 41 18.95 -8.51 -8.25
C LYS A 41 18.16 -8.72 -9.54
N HIS A 42 17.64 -9.92 -9.71
CA HIS A 42 16.58 -10.18 -10.69
C HIS A 42 15.21 -9.92 -10.07
N ASP A 43 14.37 -9.23 -10.81
CA ASP A 43 12.99 -8.97 -10.44
C ASP A 43 12.16 -8.61 -11.68
N LEU A 44 10.86 -8.41 -11.51
CA LEU A 44 9.96 -7.95 -12.56
C LEU A 44 9.36 -6.60 -12.18
N ASN A 45 9.10 -5.80 -13.18
CA ASN A 45 8.36 -4.56 -13.02
C ASN A 45 7.20 -4.47 -13.99
N THR A 46 6.05 -4.11 -13.46
CA THR A 46 4.84 -3.75 -14.18
C THR A 46 4.09 -2.69 -13.38
N THR A 47 3.28 -1.89 -14.03
CA THR A 47 2.49 -0.83 -13.40
C THR A 47 1.24 -0.55 -14.19
N ASP A 48 0.24 0.01 -13.57
CA ASP A 48 -0.98 0.48 -14.23
C ASP A 48 -0.75 1.72 -15.11
N MET A 49 0.44 2.31 -15.03
CA MET A 49 0.79 3.53 -15.77
C MET A 49 1.31 3.26 -17.18
N HIS A 50 1.72 2.05 -17.47
CA HIS A 50 2.17 1.64 -18.81
C HIS A 50 1.92 0.13 -19.05
N PRO A 51 1.83 -0.30 -20.32
CA PRO A 51 1.44 -1.64 -20.71
C PRO A 51 2.65 -2.55 -20.95
N PHE A 52 3.72 -2.35 -20.27
CA PHE A 52 4.93 -3.13 -20.47
C PHE A 52 5.26 -3.92 -19.21
N VAL A 53 5.79 -5.12 -19.41
CA VAL A 53 6.54 -5.85 -18.41
C VAL A 53 8.02 -5.84 -18.79
N HIS A 54 8.88 -5.63 -17.81
CA HIS A 54 10.32 -5.70 -17.97
C HIS A 54 10.97 -6.25 -16.71
N SER A 55 12.16 -6.77 -16.85
CA SER A 55 12.93 -7.25 -15.72
C SER A 55 13.88 -6.20 -15.18
N PHE A 56 14.17 -6.31 -13.91
CA PHE A 56 15.42 -5.83 -13.34
C PHE A 56 16.47 -6.94 -13.49
N ASN A 57 17.68 -6.55 -13.87
CA ASN A 57 18.80 -7.48 -14.00
C ASN A 57 20.00 -6.92 -13.24
N PRO A 58 20.73 -7.76 -12.52
CA PRO A 58 21.88 -7.30 -11.78
C PRO A 58 22.97 -6.82 -12.73
N ALA A 59 23.35 -5.56 -12.62
CA ALA A 59 24.54 -5.00 -13.26
C ALA A 59 25.81 -5.34 -12.47
N ILE A 60 25.66 -5.55 -11.17
CA ILE A 60 26.71 -5.99 -10.24
C ILE A 60 26.13 -7.04 -9.28
N ALA A 61 27.01 -7.84 -8.71
CA ALA A 61 26.61 -8.72 -7.61
C ALA A 61 26.27 -7.89 -6.36
N PRO A 62 25.33 -8.34 -5.52
CA PRO A 62 25.05 -7.69 -4.26
C PRO A 62 26.33 -7.51 -3.43
N PRO A 63 26.67 -6.28 -2.98
CA PRO A 63 27.90 -6.03 -2.25
C PRO A 63 27.81 -6.50 -0.80
N TRP A 64 28.95 -6.81 -0.20
CA TRP A 64 29.10 -7.19 1.20
C TRP A 64 28.18 -8.33 1.63
N GLN A 65 27.35 -8.10 2.65
CA GLN A 65 26.37 -9.05 3.17
C GLN A 65 24.97 -8.85 2.58
N THR A 66 24.83 -7.95 1.63
CA THR A 66 23.57 -7.65 0.96
C THR A 66 23.05 -8.89 0.23
N ARG A 67 21.77 -9.17 0.36
CA ARG A 67 21.09 -10.28 -0.31
C ARG A 67 19.86 -9.80 -1.03
N THR A 68 19.43 -10.54 -2.05
CA THR A 68 18.10 -10.32 -2.62
C THR A 68 17.05 -10.62 -1.56
N ASP A 69 15.87 -10.02 -1.67
CA ASP A 69 14.77 -10.29 -0.74
C ASP A 69 14.46 -11.79 -0.69
N TRP A 70 14.51 -12.45 -1.86
CA TRP A 70 14.26 -13.89 -1.96
C TRP A 70 15.31 -14.70 -1.19
N ASP A 71 16.59 -14.43 -1.38
CA ASP A 71 17.68 -15.11 -0.66
C ASP A 71 17.64 -14.87 0.85
N ALA A 72 17.28 -13.65 1.26
CA ALA A 72 17.10 -13.33 2.67
C ALA A 72 16.00 -14.19 3.30
N TRP A 73 14.83 -14.22 2.67
CA TRP A 73 13.71 -15.02 3.16
C TRP A 73 13.97 -16.52 3.11
N GLN A 74 14.65 -17.02 2.08
CA GLN A 74 15.04 -18.44 2.03
C GLN A 74 15.98 -18.81 3.18
N THR A 75 16.94 -17.93 3.48
CA THR A 75 17.88 -18.18 4.58
C THR A 75 17.15 -18.18 5.93
N ILE A 76 16.23 -17.24 6.15
CA ILE A 76 15.39 -17.19 7.34
C ILE A 76 14.53 -18.47 7.44
N ALA A 77 13.86 -18.83 6.34
CA ALA A 77 12.99 -20.02 6.31
C ALA A 77 13.78 -21.32 6.57
N ALA A 78 14.99 -21.43 6.02
CA ALA A 78 15.85 -22.58 6.26
C ALA A 78 16.22 -22.72 7.74
N LYS A 79 16.67 -21.62 8.37
CA LYS A 79 17.02 -21.64 9.79
C LYS A 79 15.81 -21.81 10.70
N PHE A 80 14.69 -21.18 10.32
CA PHE A 80 13.42 -21.38 11.03
C PHE A 80 13.00 -22.85 10.99
N SER A 81 13.03 -23.49 9.82
CA SER A 81 12.63 -24.90 9.69
C SER A 81 13.52 -25.85 10.50
N GLU A 82 14.82 -25.59 10.52
CA GLU A 82 15.77 -26.36 11.35
C GLU A 82 15.39 -26.30 12.83
N LEU A 83 15.21 -25.08 13.37
CA LEU A 83 14.85 -24.89 14.77
C LEU A 83 13.42 -25.36 15.07
N ALA A 84 12.51 -25.12 14.16
CA ALA A 84 11.10 -25.48 14.32
C ALA A 84 10.87 -26.99 14.30
N ALA A 85 11.66 -27.76 13.56
CA ALA A 85 11.60 -29.21 13.59
C ALA A 85 11.88 -29.75 15.00
N GLU A 86 12.81 -29.12 15.74
CA GLU A 86 13.16 -29.50 17.11
C GLU A 86 12.15 -28.98 18.13
N HIS A 87 11.74 -27.71 18.01
CA HIS A 87 11.02 -27.02 19.10
C HIS A 87 9.50 -26.96 18.90
N LEU A 88 9.02 -27.00 17.66
CA LEU A 88 7.59 -26.91 17.33
C LEU A 88 7.03 -28.21 16.76
N GLY A 89 7.74 -28.83 15.85
CA GLY A 89 7.33 -30.07 15.16
C GLY A 89 6.04 -29.87 14.34
N VAL A 90 5.23 -30.92 14.30
CA VAL A 90 3.93 -30.92 13.64
C VAL A 90 2.84 -30.60 14.65
N ARG A 91 1.99 -29.65 14.33
CA ARG A 91 0.85 -29.24 15.16
C ARG A 91 -0.44 -29.32 14.38
N ARG A 92 -1.51 -29.67 15.06
CA ARG A 92 -2.86 -29.64 14.52
C ARG A 92 -3.65 -28.54 15.19
N ASP A 93 -4.19 -27.66 14.35
CA ASP A 93 -5.00 -26.53 14.79
C ASP A 93 -6.39 -26.62 14.16
N VAL A 94 -7.38 -26.12 14.90
CA VAL A 94 -8.74 -25.92 14.38
C VAL A 94 -8.85 -24.46 13.98
N VAL A 95 -9.12 -24.22 12.71
CA VAL A 95 -9.26 -22.88 12.18
C VAL A 95 -10.63 -22.64 11.59
N ALA A 96 -11.16 -21.44 11.78
CA ALA A 96 -12.38 -21.00 11.12
C ALA A 96 -12.01 -20.37 9.76
N VAL A 97 -12.47 -20.97 8.68
CA VAL A 97 -12.38 -20.36 7.35
C VAL A 97 -13.48 -19.31 7.26
N PRO A 98 -13.13 -18.01 7.10
CA PRO A 98 -14.12 -16.95 7.04
C PRO A 98 -15.00 -17.06 5.80
N LEU A 99 -16.17 -16.42 5.86
CA LEU A 99 -16.99 -16.19 4.67
C LEU A 99 -16.27 -15.23 3.73
N THR A 100 -16.36 -15.52 2.45
CA THR A 100 -15.80 -14.65 1.40
C THR A 100 -16.94 -13.82 0.78
N HIS A 101 -16.77 -12.51 0.85
CA HIS A 101 -17.65 -11.54 0.19
C HIS A 101 -16.82 -10.84 -0.89
N ASP A 102 -16.71 -11.47 -2.03
CA ASP A 102 -15.83 -11.01 -3.09
C ASP A 102 -16.55 -10.50 -4.33
N THR A 103 -17.86 -10.39 -4.28
CA THR A 103 -18.64 -9.86 -5.39
C THR A 103 -19.18 -8.46 -5.10
N PRO A 104 -19.21 -7.55 -6.09
CA PRO A 104 -19.85 -6.26 -5.94
C PRO A 104 -21.31 -6.34 -5.50
N ASP A 105 -22.06 -7.30 -6.03
CA ASP A 105 -23.46 -7.51 -5.66
C ASP A 105 -23.63 -7.85 -4.18
N ALA A 106 -22.73 -8.68 -3.65
CA ALA A 106 -22.72 -9.00 -2.25
C ALA A 106 -22.54 -7.76 -1.39
N MET A 107 -21.69 -6.83 -1.80
CA MET A 107 -21.39 -5.60 -1.06
C MET A 107 -22.38 -4.47 -1.31
N ALA A 108 -23.09 -4.50 -2.43
CA ALA A 108 -24.06 -3.47 -2.81
C ALA A 108 -25.36 -3.57 -2.01
N ASN A 109 -25.63 -4.71 -1.40
CA ASN A 109 -26.86 -4.91 -0.62
C ASN A 109 -26.60 -4.76 0.88
N PRO A 110 -26.89 -3.61 1.48
CA PRO A 110 -26.64 -3.36 2.90
C PRO A 110 -27.48 -4.23 3.84
N HIS A 111 -28.60 -4.79 3.35
CA HIS A 111 -29.56 -5.52 4.16
C HIS A 111 -29.62 -7.02 3.85
N GLY A 112 -28.88 -7.53 2.87
CA GLY A 112 -29.14 -8.88 2.41
C GLY A 112 -27.96 -9.74 2.04
N VAL A 113 -26.74 -9.26 2.21
CA VAL A 113 -25.56 -10.00 1.77
C VAL A 113 -25.16 -11.08 2.76
N VAL A 114 -25.14 -10.73 4.02
CA VAL A 114 -24.81 -11.66 5.10
C VAL A 114 -26.08 -11.80 5.95
N ARG A 115 -26.86 -12.81 5.64
CA ARG A 115 -27.99 -13.17 6.48
C ARG A 115 -27.48 -13.73 7.80
N ASP A 116 -28.09 -13.28 8.89
CA ASP A 116 -27.73 -13.77 10.21
C ASP A 116 -28.37 -15.14 10.45
N TRP A 117 -27.56 -16.16 10.32
CA TRP A 117 -27.96 -17.52 10.60
C TRP A 117 -28.34 -17.73 12.08
N LYS A 118 -27.79 -16.92 13.01
CA LYS A 118 -28.17 -16.97 14.44
C LYS A 118 -29.56 -16.43 14.66
N ALA A 119 -29.97 -15.45 13.87
CA ALA A 119 -31.32 -14.93 13.86
C ALA A 119 -32.31 -15.80 13.06
N GLY A 120 -31.85 -16.87 12.43
CA GLY A 120 -32.70 -17.76 11.64
C GLY A 120 -33.05 -17.21 10.25
N GLU A 121 -32.30 -16.25 9.77
CA GLU A 121 -32.54 -15.62 8.45
C GLU A 121 -32.14 -16.49 7.27
N CYS A 122 -31.34 -17.52 7.51
CA CYS A 122 -30.88 -18.47 6.51
C CYS A 122 -30.48 -19.81 7.15
N ASP A 123 -30.35 -20.83 6.31
CA ASP A 123 -29.82 -22.13 6.70
C ASP A 123 -28.35 -22.08 7.09
N LEU A 124 -27.97 -22.99 7.98
CA LEU A 124 -26.57 -23.16 8.43
C LEU A 124 -25.76 -23.93 7.39
N VAL A 125 -25.12 -23.24 6.46
CA VAL A 125 -24.28 -23.86 5.45
C VAL A 125 -22.83 -23.44 5.67
N PRO A 126 -21.94 -24.34 6.17
CA PRO A 126 -20.54 -24.02 6.42
C PRO A 126 -19.80 -23.53 5.18
N GLY A 127 -19.15 -22.38 5.29
CA GLY A 127 -18.44 -21.71 4.19
C GLY A 127 -19.32 -20.88 3.25
N VAL A 128 -20.63 -20.87 3.46
CA VAL A 128 -21.58 -20.06 2.67
C VAL A 128 -22.30 -19.05 3.55
N THR A 129 -23.06 -19.51 4.52
CA THR A 129 -23.83 -18.66 5.44
C THR A 129 -23.23 -18.60 6.84
N MET A 130 -22.31 -19.49 7.14
CA MET A 130 -21.56 -19.51 8.41
C MET A 130 -20.09 -19.89 8.15
N PRO A 131 -19.15 -19.50 9.03
CA PRO A 131 -17.76 -19.94 8.94
C PRO A 131 -17.65 -21.47 8.94
N ARG A 132 -16.76 -21.99 8.10
CA ARG A 132 -16.42 -23.42 8.10
C ARG A 132 -15.27 -23.67 9.04
N ILE A 133 -15.42 -24.62 9.93
CA ILE A 133 -14.35 -25.09 10.79
C ILE A 133 -13.59 -26.21 10.07
N VAL A 134 -12.27 -26.09 10.01
CA VAL A 134 -11.39 -27.10 9.42
C VAL A 134 -10.23 -27.38 10.37
N GLU A 135 -9.80 -28.64 10.41
CA GLU A 135 -8.54 -29.02 11.04
C GLU A 135 -7.42 -28.85 10.01
N VAL A 136 -6.36 -28.17 10.43
CA VAL A 136 -5.15 -27.99 9.60
C VAL A 136 -3.95 -28.55 10.33
N GLU A 137 -3.16 -29.32 9.62
CA GLU A 137 -1.87 -29.78 10.10
C GLU A 137 -0.78 -28.82 9.66
N ARG A 138 0.01 -28.36 10.62
CA ARG A 138 1.11 -27.43 10.43
C ARG A 138 2.44 -28.12 10.75
N ASP A 139 3.15 -28.51 9.72
CA ASP A 139 4.54 -28.95 9.83
C ASP A 139 5.45 -27.75 9.71
N TYR A 140 5.93 -27.28 10.84
CA TYR A 140 6.81 -26.11 10.93
C TYR A 140 8.24 -26.42 10.46
N GLY A 141 8.66 -27.69 10.54
CA GLY A 141 9.95 -28.13 9.99
C GLY A 141 10.01 -28.07 8.46
N ALA A 142 8.87 -28.12 7.79
CA ALA A 142 8.77 -28.14 6.33
C ALA A 142 8.59 -26.74 5.69
N VAL A 143 8.66 -25.66 6.43
CA VAL A 143 8.39 -24.29 5.91
C VAL A 143 9.35 -23.92 4.77
N ALA A 144 10.64 -24.19 4.91
CA ALA A 144 11.63 -23.89 3.88
C ALA A 144 11.40 -24.70 2.59
N GLU A 145 11.02 -25.97 2.68
CA GLU A 145 10.70 -26.77 1.51
C GLU A 145 9.47 -26.21 0.78
N LYS A 146 8.42 -25.88 1.52
CA LYS A 146 7.19 -25.30 0.97
C LYS A 146 7.42 -23.93 0.34
N MET A 147 8.29 -23.11 0.91
CA MET A 147 8.65 -21.81 0.35
C MET A 147 9.42 -21.93 -0.97
N ASN A 148 10.27 -22.94 -1.09
CA ASN A 148 11.11 -23.17 -2.26
C ASN A 148 10.42 -23.91 -3.41
N ALA A 149 9.11 -24.11 -3.33
CA ALA A 149 8.32 -24.82 -4.33
C ALA A 149 6.95 -24.17 -4.54
N LEU A 150 6.44 -24.31 -5.75
CA LEU A 150 5.06 -23.89 -6.03
C LEU A 150 4.08 -24.81 -5.28
N GLY A 151 3.19 -24.21 -4.49
CA GLY A 151 2.28 -24.95 -3.61
C GLY A 151 1.34 -25.91 -4.34
N PRO A 152 0.93 -27.01 -3.69
CA PRO A 152 0.11 -28.05 -4.33
C PRO A 152 -1.32 -27.61 -4.66
N LEU A 153 -1.83 -26.59 -3.97
CA LEU A 153 -3.18 -26.08 -4.24
C LEU A 153 -3.28 -25.31 -5.55
N THR A 154 -2.16 -24.93 -6.16
CA THR A 154 -2.14 -24.17 -7.41
C THR A 154 -2.78 -24.94 -8.55
N ASP A 155 -2.56 -26.24 -8.64
CA ASP A 155 -3.13 -27.11 -9.69
C ASP A 155 -4.49 -27.71 -9.33
N THR A 156 -4.88 -27.71 -8.06
CA THR A 156 -6.17 -28.26 -7.62
C THR A 156 -7.26 -27.21 -7.41
N LEU A 157 -6.89 -26.06 -6.86
CA LEU A 157 -7.81 -24.92 -6.63
C LEU A 157 -7.62 -23.80 -7.64
N GLY A 158 -6.50 -23.80 -8.37
CA GLY A 158 -6.12 -22.68 -9.23
C GLY A 158 -5.76 -21.44 -8.45
N ALA A 159 -5.94 -20.28 -9.08
CA ALA A 159 -5.79 -18.98 -8.44
C ALA A 159 -7.02 -18.12 -8.68
N THR A 160 -7.51 -17.46 -7.63
CA THR A 160 -8.66 -16.56 -7.74
C THR A 160 -8.21 -15.14 -7.48
N THR A 161 -8.54 -14.26 -8.41
CA THR A 161 -8.31 -12.83 -8.27
C THR A 161 -9.50 -12.05 -8.84
N LYS A 162 -9.96 -11.05 -8.10
CA LYS A 162 -11.12 -10.22 -8.48
C LYS A 162 -12.33 -11.06 -8.94
N GLY A 163 -12.58 -12.16 -8.23
CA GLY A 163 -13.67 -13.09 -8.52
C GLY A 163 -13.49 -13.96 -9.77
N VAL A 164 -12.34 -13.91 -10.44
CA VAL A 164 -12.01 -14.82 -11.56
C VAL A 164 -11.11 -15.93 -11.01
N THR A 165 -11.55 -17.18 -11.18
CA THR A 165 -10.74 -18.36 -10.86
C THR A 165 -10.10 -18.89 -12.13
N PHE A 166 -8.79 -19.03 -12.10
CA PHE A 166 -7.99 -19.56 -13.19
C PHE A 166 -7.64 -21.03 -12.93
N GLU A 167 -7.79 -21.86 -13.96
CA GLU A 167 -7.26 -23.22 -13.97
C GLU A 167 -5.80 -23.19 -14.39
N LEU A 168 -4.91 -23.71 -13.57
CA LEU A 168 -3.47 -23.50 -13.70
C LEU A 168 -2.67 -24.79 -13.96
N GLY A 169 -3.32 -25.92 -14.20
CA GLY A 169 -2.64 -27.21 -14.39
C GLY A 169 -1.57 -27.18 -15.49
N ALA A 170 -1.89 -26.62 -16.65
CA ALA A 170 -0.94 -26.50 -17.76
C ALA A 170 0.26 -25.60 -17.42
N GLN A 171 0.04 -24.53 -16.66
CA GLN A 171 1.08 -23.60 -16.23
C GLN A 171 2.00 -24.25 -15.17
N VAL A 172 1.44 -25.09 -14.30
CA VAL A 172 2.22 -25.87 -13.33
C VAL A 172 3.12 -26.86 -14.06
N ASP A 173 2.62 -27.55 -15.08
CA ASP A 173 3.44 -28.48 -15.90
C ASP A 173 4.55 -27.73 -16.65
N TYR A 174 4.22 -26.57 -17.24
CA TYR A 174 5.23 -25.70 -17.86
C TYR A 174 6.32 -25.28 -16.86
N LEU A 175 5.94 -24.81 -15.68
CA LEU A 175 6.90 -24.40 -14.66
C LEU A 175 7.76 -25.56 -14.13
N ARG A 176 7.19 -26.77 -14.04
CA ARG A 176 7.95 -27.95 -13.68
C ARG A 176 9.04 -28.27 -14.72
N ALA A 177 8.70 -28.13 -15.99
CA ALA A 177 9.65 -28.32 -17.09
C ALA A 177 10.71 -27.21 -17.13
N LYS A 178 10.30 -25.95 -16.89
CA LYS A 178 11.15 -24.76 -17.02
C LYS A 178 12.11 -24.57 -15.84
N ASN A 179 11.59 -24.64 -14.62
CA ASN A 179 12.33 -24.39 -13.38
C ASN A 179 12.94 -25.67 -12.78
N GLY A 180 12.53 -26.84 -13.28
CA GLY A 180 12.82 -28.14 -12.68
C GLY A 180 11.88 -28.46 -11.52
N ALA A 181 11.83 -29.76 -11.19
CA ALA A 181 11.06 -30.24 -10.06
C ALA A 181 11.92 -30.38 -8.79
N VAL A 182 11.32 -30.07 -7.65
CA VAL A 182 11.91 -30.38 -6.34
C VAL A 182 11.99 -31.89 -6.19
N ARG A 183 13.05 -32.40 -5.60
CA ARG A 183 13.26 -33.83 -5.35
C ARG A 183 13.23 -34.13 -3.87
N GLY A 184 12.34 -35.01 -3.49
CA GLY A 184 12.16 -35.45 -2.10
C GLY A 184 11.43 -34.46 -1.21
N GLY A 185 11.14 -34.89 0.03
CA GLY A 185 10.45 -34.08 1.04
C GLY A 185 8.96 -33.83 0.76
N VAL A 186 8.37 -32.86 1.44
CA VAL A 186 6.94 -32.52 1.33
C VAL A 186 6.58 -31.83 0.01
N ALA A 187 7.57 -31.31 -0.70
CA ALA A 187 7.41 -30.61 -1.97
C ALA A 187 7.85 -31.44 -3.18
N ASP A 188 8.03 -32.76 -3.02
CA ASP A 188 8.47 -33.60 -4.11
C ASP A 188 7.61 -33.47 -5.37
N GLY A 189 8.27 -33.39 -6.53
CA GLY A 189 7.62 -33.24 -7.83
C GLY A 189 7.04 -31.83 -8.12
N ARG A 190 7.07 -30.91 -7.18
CA ARG A 190 6.56 -29.53 -7.38
C ARG A 190 7.56 -28.67 -8.18
N PRO A 191 7.08 -27.69 -8.98
CA PRO A 191 7.96 -26.73 -9.63
C PRO A 191 8.85 -26.01 -8.63
N SER A 192 10.14 -25.89 -8.93
CA SER A 192 11.12 -25.23 -8.07
C SER A 192 10.98 -23.71 -8.10
N LEU A 193 11.06 -23.10 -6.93
CA LEU A 193 11.15 -21.64 -6.73
C LEU A 193 12.46 -21.25 -6.00
N LYS A 194 13.49 -22.10 -6.08
CA LYS A 194 14.76 -21.88 -5.34
C LYS A 194 15.56 -20.65 -5.76
N ARG A 195 15.23 -20.05 -6.88
CA ARG A 195 15.96 -18.89 -7.42
C ARG A 195 14.97 -17.78 -7.73
N ASP A 196 15.40 -16.55 -7.60
CA ASP A 196 14.64 -15.36 -8.00
C ASP A 196 14.09 -15.44 -9.43
N VAL A 197 14.91 -15.90 -10.38
CA VAL A 197 14.48 -16.14 -11.77
C VAL A 197 13.36 -17.18 -11.85
N HIS A 198 13.35 -18.22 -11.01
CA HIS A 198 12.27 -19.19 -10.98
C HIS A 198 10.95 -18.57 -10.49
N VAL A 199 11.06 -17.62 -9.55
CA VAL A 199 9.89 -16.86 -9.06
C VAL A 199 9.38 -15.94 -10.17
N CYS A 200 10.27 -15.24 -10.87
CA CYS A 200 9.90 -14.41 -12.02
C CYS A 200 9.17 -15.22 -13.11
N GLU A 201 9.68 -16.41 -13.47
CA GLU A 201 9.00 -17.31 -14.42
C GLU A 201 7.62 -17.73 -13.90
N ALA A 202 7.49 -18.02 -12.60
CA ALA A 202 6.20 -18.38 -12.03
C ALA A 202 5.19 -17.22 -12.09
N ILE A 203 5.62 -16.00 -11.78
CA ILE A 203 4.77 -14.81 -11.89
C ILE A 203 4.28 -14.61 -13.32
N LEU A 204 5.18 -14.71 -14.30
CA LEU A 204 4.84 -14.55 -15.72
C LEU A 204 3.91 -15.66 -16.21
N ALA A 205 4.16 -16.90 -15.83
CA ALA A 205 3.34 -18.04 -16.27
C ALA A 205 1.94 -18.06 -15.66
N LEU A 206 1.78 -17.56 -14.43
CA LEU A 206 0.54 -17.60 -13.65
C LEU A 206 -0.31 -16.32 -13.74
N SER A 207 0.06 -15.37 -14.58
CA SER A 207 -0.69 -14.12 -14.77
C SER A 207 -1.39 -14.07 -16.12
N GLY A 208 -2.66 -13.73 -16.14
CA GLY A 208 -3.40 -13.46 -17.39
C GLY A 208 -2.88 -12.24 -18.16
N THR A 209 -2.05 -11.40 -17.56
CA THR A 209 -1.41 -10.27 -18.22
C THR A 209 -0.25 -10.70 -19.12
N THR A 210 0.39 -11.81 -18.78
CA THR A 210 1.59 -12.32 -19.45
C THR A 210 1.45 -13.73 -20.01
N ASN A 211 0.29 -14.35 -19.81
CA ASN A 211 -0.07 -15.67 -20.36
C ASN A 211 -1.44 -15.58 -21.06
N GLY A 212 -1.44 -15.77 -22.38
CA GLY A 212 -2.63 -15.60 -23.21
C GLY A 212 -3.72 -16.61 -22.93
N GLN A 213 -3.38 -17.84 -22.55
CA GLN A 213 -4.36 -18.84 -22.16
C GLN A 213 -5.15 -18.41 -20.92
N LEU A 214 -4.46 -17.85 -19.93
CA LEU A 214 -5.11 -17.30 -18.75
C LEU A 214 -5.85 -16.01 -19.06
N ALA A 215 -5.34 -15.19 -19.97
CA ALA A 215 -6.07 -14.01 -20.45
C ALA A 215 -7.43 -14.40 -21.01
N VAL A 216 -7.50 -15.40 -21.87
CA VAL A 216 -8.76 -15.91 -22.44
C VAL A 216 -9.71 -16.43 -21.36
N GLN A 217 -9.21 -17.18 -20.37
CA GLN A 217 -10.03 -17.61 -19.24
C GLN A 217 -10.64 -16.42 -18.48
N GLY A 218 -9.82 -15.40 -18.20
CA GLY A 218 -10.25 -14.19 -17.50
C GLY A 218 -11.32 -13.42 -18.27
N PHE A 219 -11.06 -13.13 -19.55
CA PHE A 219 -12.00 -12.40 -20.40
C PHE A 219 -13.30 -13.17 -20.63
N ARG A 220 -13.24 -14.47 -20.82
CA ARG A 220 -14.43 -15.34 -20.94
C ARG A 220 -15.29 -15.32 -19.67
N THR A 221 -14.65 -15.31 -18.50
CA THR A 221 -15.37 -15.20 -17.22
C THR A 221 -16.02 -13.83 -17.07
N LEU A 222 -15.30 -12.76 -17.40
CA LEU A 222 -15.85 -11.40 -17.36
C LEU A 222 -17.00 -11.21 -18.36
N GLU A 223 -16.87 -11.75 -19.56
CA GLU A 223 -17.93 -11.73 -20.58
C GLU A 223 -19.21 -12.39 -20.06
N ARG A 224 -19.11 -13.59 -19.48
CA ARG A 224 -20.26 -14.28 -18.88
C ARG A 224 -20.91 -13.48 -17.75
N ARG A 225 -20.12 -12.79 -16.94
CA ARG A 225 -20.63 -12.01 -15.79
C ARG A 225 -21.26 -10.69 -16.19
N THR A 226 -20.71 -10.03 -17.18
CA THR A 226 -21.11 -8.66 -17.55
C THR A 226 -22.04 -8.62 -18.76
N GLY A 227 -22.15 -9.71 -19.53
CA GLY A 227 -22.86 -9.72 -20.82
C GLY A 227 -22.16 -8.89 -21.90
N THR A 228 -20.95 -8.39 -21.63
CA THR A 228 -20.17 -7.57 -22.57
C THR A 228 -19.22 -8.45 -23.34
N ARG A 229 -19.22 -8.37 -24.67
CA ARG A 229 -18.31 -9.13 -25.53
C ARG A 229 -16.87 -8.68 -25.30
N LEU A 230 -16.04 -9.56 -24.73
CA LEU A 230 -14.66 -9.28 -24.31
C LEU A 230 -13.67 -10.36 -24.75
N THR A 231 -14.12 -11.60 -24.91
CA THR A 231 -13.25 -12.77 -25.14
C THR A 231 -12.44 -12.59 -26.44
N ASP A 232 -13.03 -11.99 -27.48
CA ASP A 232 -12.35 -11.73 -28.74
C ASP A 232 -11.09 -10.83 -28.60
N LEU A 233 -11.01 -10.04 -27.55
CA LEU A 233 -9.82 -9.21 -27.27
C LEU A 233 -8.61 -10.03 -26.78
N ALA A 234 -8.83 -11.23 -26.32
CA ALA A 234 -7.80 -12.11 -25.78
C ALA A 234 -7.51 -13.33 -26.68
N GLU A 235 -8.47 -13.77 -27.50
CA GLU A 235 -8.35 -14.99 -28.32
C GLU A 235 -7.15 -14.97 -29.25
N GLU A 236 -6.83 -13.84 -29.87
CA GLU A 236 -5.66 -13.70 -30.75
C GLU A 236 -4.32 -13.91 -30.03
N HIS A 237 -4.36 -13.92 -28.72
CA HIS A 237 -3.17 -14.04 -27.86
C HIS A 237 -3.10 -15.38 -27.10
N GLU A 238 -4.06 -16.30 -27.30
CA GLU A 238 -4.19 -17.53 -26.51
C GLU A 238 -2.89 -18.36 -26.45
N GLY A 239 -2.17 -18.45 -27.57
CA GLY A 239 -0.91 -19.18 -27.66
C GLY A 239 0.33 -18.41 -27.20
N LYS A 240 0.19 -17.14 -26.79
CA LYS A 240 1.32 -16.31 -26.38
C LYS A 240 1.61 -16.47 -24.90
N GLN A 241 2.88 -16.52 -24.57
CA GLN A 241 3.37 -16.48 -23.20
C GLN A 241 4.66 -15.67 -23.14
N ILE A 242 4.73 -14.74 -22.22
CA ILE A 242 5.95 -13.98 -21.93
C ILE A 242 6.76 -14.78 -20.93
N THR A 243 8.01 -15.04 -21.26
CA THR A 243 8.98 -15.72 -20.39
C THR A 243 9.94 -14.70 -19.80
N PHE A 244 10.67 -15.08 -18.75
CA PHE A 244 11.71 -14.22 -18.20
C PHE A 244 12.79 -13.89 -19.23
N ALA A 245 13.11 -14.80 -20.14
CA ALA A 245 14.05 -14.56 -21.21
C ALA A 245 13.60 -13.45 -22.16
N ASP A 246 12.31 -13.34 -22.43
CA ASP A 246 11.78 -12.28 -23.30
C ASP A 246 11.92 -10.89 -22.68
N THR A 247 11.97 -10.82 -21.35
CA THR A 247 12.09 -9.55 -20.61
C THR A 247 13.53 -9.06 -20.47
N GLN A 248 14.52 -9.82 -20.98
CA GLN A 248 15.94 -9.49 -20.85
C GLN A 248 16.43 -8.42 -21.85
N GLY A 249 15.59 -8.05 -22.77
CA GLY A 249 15.83 -7.01 -23.77
C GLY A 249 14.98 -5.75 -23.52
N PRO A 250 14.41 -5.18 -24.56
CA PRO A 250 13.49 -4.06 -24.41
C PRO A 250 12.24 -4.49 -23.64
N PRO A 251 11.50 -3.52 -23.02
CA PRO A 251 10.25 -3.80 -22.37
C PRO A 251 9.27 -4.55 -23.28
N VAL A 252 8.66 -5.59 -22.76
CA VAL A 252 7.72 -6.43 -23.52
C VAL A 252 6.29 -5.94 -23.29
N PRO A 253 5.50 -5.68 -24.34
CA PRO A 253 4.08 -5.37 -24.18
C PRO A 253 3.37 -6.50 -23.46
N VAL A 254 2.56 -6.18 -22.46
CA VAL A 254 1.66 -7.17 -21.86
C VAL A 254 0.69 -7.71 -22.90
N ILE A 255 0.26 -8.94 -22.72
CA ILE A 255 -0.67 -9.59 -23.65
C ILE A 255 -2.01 -8.90 -23.60
N THR A 256 -2.56 -8.78 -22.39
CA THR A 256 -3.82 -8.07 -22.14
C THR A 256 -4.08 -7.96 -20.64
N SER A 257 -5.03 -7.12 -20.24
CA SER A 257 -5.51 -7.09 -18.87
C SER A 257 -7.00 -6.74 -18.83
N PRO A 258 -7.72 -7.12 -17.78
CA PRO A 258 -9.12 -6.74 -17.60
C PRO A 258 -9.37 -5.23 -17.47
N GLU A 259 -8.38 -4.48 -17.04
CA GLU A 259 -8.49 -3.03 -16.89
C GLU A 259 -8.12 -2.27 -18.17
N TRP A 260 -7.29 -2.85 -19.01
CA TRP A 260 -6.88 -2.24 -20.28
C TRP A 260 -6.47 -3.31 -21.26
N SER A 261 -6.92 -3.18 -22.46
CA SER A 261 -6.57 -4.10 -23.51
C SER A 261 -5.20 -3.71 -24.07
N GLY A 262 -4.28 -4.64 -24.04
CA GLY A 262 -3.03 -4.55 -24.79
C GLY A 262 -3.24 -4.83 -26.27
N SER A 263 -4.48 -4.96 -26.75
CA SER A 263 -4.77 -5.32 -28.12
C SER A 263 -4.40 -4.21 -29.07
N GLU A 264 -3.71 -4.57 -30.14
CA GLU A 264 -3.36 -3.67 -31.23
C GLU A 264 -4.53 -3.44 -32.20
N THR A 265 -5.70 -3.94 -31.89
CA THR A 265 -6.89 -3.83 -32.75
C THR A 265 -7.15 -2.36 -33.06
N GLY A 266 -7.14 -2.03 -34.35
CA GLY A 266 -7.28 -0.65 -34.81
C GLY A 266 -6.03 0.23 -34.67
N GLY A 267 -4.83 -0.36 -34.49
CA GLY A 267 -3.57 0.38 -34.38
C GLY A 267 -3.37 1.09 -33.04
N ARG A 268 -4.22 0.84 -32.07
CA ARG A 268 -4.09 1.35 -30.70
C ARG A 268 -3.43 0.33 -29.81
N ARG A 269 -2.18 0.61 -29.45
CA ARG A 269 -1.52 -0.07 -28.35
C ARG A 269 -1.87 0.70 -27.13
N TYR A 270 -2.40 0.36 -26.09
CA TYR A 270 -2.33 0.98 -24.77
C TYR A 270 -3.25 2.16 -24.51
N SER A 271 -4.52 1.93 -24.51
CA SER A 271 -5.43 2.84 -23.83
C SER A 271 -5.87 2.17 -22.52
N PRO A 272 -5.52 2.72 -21.36
CA PRO A 272 -6.08 2.23 -20.11
C PRO A 272 -7.60 2.33 -20.15
N PHE A 273 -8.27 1.34 -19.57
CA PHE A 273 -9.74 1.28 -19.50
C PHE A 273 -10.46 1.19 -20.86
N THR A 274 -9.78 0.82 -21.93
CA THR A 274 -10.39 0.65 -23.25
C THR A 274 -11.61 -0.26 -23.22
N ILE A 275 -11.54 -1.37 -22.50
CA ILE A 275 -12.67 -2.30 -22.35
C ILE A 275 -13.88 -1.67 -21.65
N ASN A 276 -13.68 -0.71 -20.77
CA ASN A 276 -14.75 0.02 -20.13
C ASN A 276 -15.35 1.08 -21.05
N VAL A 277 -14.51 1.80 -21.81
CA VAL A 277 -14.93 2.90 -22.67
C VAL A 277 -15.45 2.40 -24.00
N GLU A 278 -14.75 1.51 -24.69
CA GLU A 278 -15.10 1.04 -26.05
C GLU A 278 -16.04 -0.17 -26.05
N ARG A 279 -15.90 -1.04 -25.06
CA ARG A 279 -16.73 -2.24 -24.93
C ARG A 279 -17.82 -2.10 -23.88
N LEU A 280 -17.88 -0.96 -23.20
CA LEU A 280 -18.87 -0.68 -22.16
C LEU A 280 -18.90 -1.73 -21.04
N LYS A 281 -17.76 -2.36 -20.75
CA LYS A 281 -17.64 -3.23 -19.58
C LYS A 281 -17.96 -2.39 -18.34
N PRO A 282 -18.87 -2.83 -17.46
CA PRO A 282 -19.19 -2.08 -16.25
C PRO A 282 -17.97 -1.82 -15.38
N TRP A 283 -17.92 -0.64 -14.80
CA TRP A 283 -16.93 -0.30 -13.77
C TRP A 283 -17.25 -1.03 -12.47
N HIS A 284 -16.26 -1.15 -11.61
CA HIS A 284 -16.42 -1.71 -10.26
C HIS A 284 -17.12 -0.70 -9.33
N THR A 285 -18.33 -0.33 -9.66
CA THR A 285 -19.21 0.55 -8.87
C THR A 285 -20.60 -0.08 -8.78
N LEU A 286 -21.46 0.41 -7.90
CA LEU A 286 -22.81 -0.12 -7.71
C LEU A 286 -23.63 -0.22 -9.00
N THR A 287 -23.52 0.75 -9.89
CA THR A 287 -24.27 0.78 -11.16
C THR A 287 -23.42 0.40 -12.36
N GLY A 288 -22.15 0.09 -12.18
CA GLY A 288 -21.20 -0.10 -13.27
C GLY A 288 -20.76 1.19 -13.96
N ARG A 289 -21.13 2.36 -13.44
CA ARG A 289 -20.86 3.69 -14.02
C ARG A 289 -20.20 4.58 -12.98
N MET A 290 -19.67 5.72 -13.43
CA MET A 290 -19.26 6.79 -12.52
C MET A 290 -20.50 7.40 -11.86
N HIS A 291 -20.39 7.64 -10.55
CA HIS A 291 -21.49 8.19 -9.77
C HIS A 291 -21.22 9.64 -9.41
N PHE A 292 -22.14 10.51 -9.76
CA PHE A 292 -22.27 11.86 -9.21
C PHE A 292 -23.26 11.90 -8.04
N TYR A 293 -24.18 10.95 -8.02
CA TYR A 293 -25.12 10.70 -6.94
C TYR A 293 -25.08 9.22 -6.59
N LEU A 294 -25.01 8.93 -5.30
CA LEU A 294 -24.98 7.58 -4.76
C LEU A 294 -26.28 7.34 -3.99
N ASP A 295 -27.29 6.77 -4.64
CA ASP A 295 -28.60 6.47 -4.06
C ASP A 295 -28.60 5.14 -3.27
N HIS A 296 -27.54 4.90 -2.55
CA HIS A 296 -27.44 3.78 -1.64
C HIS A 296 -28.06 4.18 -0.29
N ASP A 297 -28.89 3.29 0.28
CA ASP A 297 -29.63 3.58 1.51
C ASP A 297 -28.79 4.20 2.62
N TRP A 298 -27.64 3.61 2.92
CA TRP A 298 -26.74 4.14 3.94
C TRP A 298 -26.15 5.50 3.57
N MET A 299 -25.83 5.71 2.31
CA MET A 299 -25.28 6.99 1.87
C MET A 299 -26.33 8.10 1.92
N THR A 300 -27.58 7.75 1.58
CA THR A 300 -28.70 8.67 1.66
C THR A 300 -29.05 8.99 3.12
N GLU A 301 -29.12 7.99 3.98
CA GLU A 301 -29.37 8.16 5.42
C GLU A 301 -28.32 9.02 6.11
N LEU A 302 -27.06 8.83 5.74
CA LEU A 302 -25.93 9.58 6.31
C LEU A 302 -25.69 10.93 5.61
N GLY A 303 -26.51 11.32 4.62
CA GLY A 303 -26.38 12.58 3.89
C GLY A 303 -25.13 12.67 3.00
N GLU A 304 -24.61 11.55 2.55
CA GLU A 304 -23.38 11.44 1.75
C GLU A 304 -23.69 11.03 0.28
N GLY A 305 -24.94 11.10 -0.16
CA GLY A 305 -25.35 10.70 -1.51
C GLY A 305 -24.81 11.60 -2.62
N LEU A 306 -24.49 12.87 -2.32
CA LEU A 306 -23.86 13.80 -3.25
C LEU A 306 -22.48 14.23 -2.76
N PRO A 307 -21.48 14.31 -3.64
CA PRO A 307 -20.23 15.01 -3.34
C PRO A 307 -20.49 16.51 -3.32
N VAL A 308 -20.77 17.03 -2.14
CA VAL A 308 -20.97 18.47 -1.91
C VAL A 308 -19.78 19.05 -1.18
N TYR A 309 -19.51 20.33 -1.44
CA TYR A 309 -18.51 21.04 -0.65
C TYR A 309 -18.90 21.01 0.83
N ARG A 310 -17.99 20.51 1.64
CA ARG A 310 -18.06 20.61 3.08
C ARG A 310 -16.87 21.45 3.54
N PRO A 311 -17.09 22.51 4.32
CA PRO A 311 -15.98 23.29 4.84
C PRO A 311 -15.10 22.38 5.71
N PRO A 312 -13.81 22.73 5.86
CA PRO A 312 -12.97 22.09 6.86
C PRO A 312 -13.67 22.10 8.22
N LEU A 313 -13.35 21.14 9.07
CA LEU A 313 -13.88 21.11 10.42
C LEU A 313 -13.73 22.48 11.08
N ASN A 314 -14.78 22.91 11.76
CA ASN A 314 -14.70 24.18 12.50
C ASN A 314 -13.74 23.99 13.69
N MET A 315 -12.48 24.27 13.43
CA MET A 315 -11.40 24.09 14.41
C MET A 315 -11.58 25.00 15.61
N ALA A 316 -12.16 26.20 15.41
CA ALA A 316 -12.47 27.08 16.52
C ALA A 316 -13.52 26.48 17.45
N ALA A 317 -14.55 25.84 16.91
CA ALA A 317 -15.59 25.20 17.71
C ALA A 317 -15.11 23.90 18.37
N LEU A 318 -14.32 23.11 17.63
CA LEU A 318 -13.86 21.80 18.11
C LEU A 318 -12.62 21.88 19.02
N PHE A 319 -11.76 22.85 18.76
CA PHE A 319 -10.43 22.92 19.35
C PHE A 319 -10.09 24.28 19.96
N ALA A 320 -11.02 25.22 19.93
CA ALA A 320 -10.80 26.61 20.38
C ALA A 320 -9.57 27.28 19.73
N GLU A 321 -9.29 26.94 18.47
CA GLU A 321 -8.17 27.48 17.72
C GLU A 321 -8.46 28.91 17.24
N PRO A 322 -7.44 29.78 17.19
CA PRO A 322 -7.61 31.11 16.68
C PRO A 322 -7.90 31.17 15.18
N VAL A 323 -8.43 32.27 14.72
CA VAL A 323 -8.71 32.50 13.29
C VAL A 323 -7.42 32.50 12.47
N ILE A 324 -7.47 31.95 11.25
CA ILE A 324 -6.35 31.93 10.31
C ILE A 324 -5.77 33.33 10.10
N GLY A 325 -4.45 33.43 10.13
CA GLY A 325 -3.71 34.68 9.98
C GLY A 325 -3.56 35.49 11.25
N ASN A 326 -4.28 35.15 12.32
CA ASN A 326 -4.12 35.84 13.59
C ASN A 326 -2.79 35.49 14.26
N VAL A 327 -2.20 36.50 14.88
CA VAL A 327 -1.03 36.34 15.75
C VAL A 327 -1.51 36.26 17.19
N SER A 328 -1.12 35.20 17.87
CA SER A 328 -1.40 34.99 19.28
C SER A 328 -0.11 34.77 20.07
N ALA A 329 -0.08 35.17 21.32
CA ALA A 329 0.97 34.76 22.23
C ALA A 329 0.78 33.28 22.53
N GLY A 330 1.76 32.42 22.17
CA GLY A 330 1.67 30.98 22.36
C GLY A 330 1.65 30.59 23.81
N ALA A 331 0.55 30.01 24.27
CA ALA A 331 0.33 29.66 25.67
C ALA A 331 1.21 28.52 26.22
N ALA A 332 1.85 27.69 25.37
CA ALA A 332 2.45 26.45 25.81
C ALA A 332 3.95 26.54 26.15
N HIS A 333 4.70 27.51 25.66
CA HIS A 333 6.13 27.67 25.92
C HIS A 333 6.53 29.14 26.00
N GLY A 334 5.95 29.85 26.94
CA GLY A 334 6.40 31.19 27.31
C GLY A 334 6.37 32.21 26.18
N GLN A 335 5.25 32.87 25.96
CA GLN A 335 5.08 34.17 25.28
C GLN A 335 5.71 34.37 23.87
N VAL A 336 6.04 33.35 23.14
CA VAL A 336 6.51 33.48 21.76
C VAL A 336 5.31 33.63 20.84
N ALA A 337 5.27 34.72 20.08
CA ALA A 337 4.21 34.98 19.12
C ALA A 337 4.15 33.86 18.06
N GLY A 338 2.95 33.37 17.80
CA GLY A 338 2.67 32.36 16.79
C GLY A 338 1.58 32.81 15.82
N VAL A 339 1.71 32.48 14.54
CA VAL A 339 0.71 32.72 13.52
C VAL A 339 -0.11 31.44 13.25
N THR A 340 -1.41 31.60 13.21
CA THR A 340 -2.34 30.50 12.90
C THR A 340 -2.50 30.35 11.41
N VAL A 341 -2.28 29.14 10.91
CA VAL A 341 -2.25 28.80 9.49
C VAL A 341 -2.94 27.47 9.22
N ARG A 342 -3.26 27.22 7.96
CA ARG A 342 -3.65 25.88 7.47
C ARG A 342 -2.40 25.09 7.15
N TYR A 343 -2.35 23.86 7.61
CA TYR A 343 -1.21 22.96 7.43
C TYR A 343 -1.54 21.88 6.41
N LEU A 344 -0.75 21.81 5.35
CA LEU A 344 -0.89 20.83 4.26
C LEU A 344 0.30 19.89 4.22
N THR A 345 0.06 18.67 3.73
CA THR A 345 1.10 17.65 3.62
C THR A 345 1.14 17.05 2.20
N PRO A 346 1.59 17.81 1.19
CA PRO A 346 1.67 17.33 -0.19
C PRO A 346 2.79 16.33 -0.38
N HIS A 347 2.76 15.61 -1.51
CA HIS A 347 3.89 14.82 -1.98
C HIS A 347 5.08 15.71 -2.35
N SER A 348 6.28 15.22 -2.06
CA SER A 348 7.51 15.86 -2.54
C SER A 348 7.66 15.63 -4.04
N LYS A 349 8.11 16.65 -4.77
CA LYS A 349 8.50 16.48 -6.17
C LYS A 349 9.92 15.91 -6.33
N TRP A 350 10.69 15.83 -5.26
CA TRP A 350 12.09 15.43 -5.24
C TRP A 350 12.34 14.06 -4.63
N SER A 351 11.29 13.40 -4.16
CA SER A 351 11.36 12.09 -3.52
C SER A 351 10.09 11.31 -3.76
N ILE A 352 10.16 9.98 -3.63
CA ILE A 352 9.01 9.10 -3.60
C ILE A 352 8.82 8.65 -2.16
N HIS A 353 7.85 9.24 -1.47
CA HIS A 353 7.69 9.06 -0.03
C HIS A 353 9.03 9.33 0.71
N SER A 354 9.57 8.36 1.40
CA SER A 354 10.87 8.47 2.07
C SER A 354 12.08 8.15 1.19
N GLU A 355 11.87 7.66 -0.02
CA GLU A 355 12.97 7.31 -0.92
C GLU A 355 13.62 8.54 -1.54
N TYR A 356 14.91 8.47 -1.76
CA TYR A 356 15.78 9.52 -2.34
C TYR A 356 15.98 10.77 -1.49
N GLN A 357 15.49 10.81 -0.26
CA GLN A 357 15.67 11.97 0.62
C GLN A 357 17.12 12.15 1.12
N ASP A 358 17.90 11.08 1.10
CA ASP A 358 19.31 11.01 1.45
C ASP A 358 20.22 11.05 0.20
N ASN A 359 19.66 11.11 -1.01
CA ASN A 359 20.45 11.19 -2.23
C ASN A 359 21.05 12.58 -2.40
N LEU A 360 22.39 12.66 -2.49
CA LEU A 360 23.11 13.92 -2.57
C LEU A 360 22.72 14.80 -3.77
N PHE A 361 22.40 14.21 -4.92
CA PHE A 361 21.95 14.96 -6.08
C PHE A 361 20.55 15.56 -5.83
N MET A 362 19.64 14.81 -5.19
CA MET A 362 18.32 15.32 -4.83
C MET A 362 18.42 16.42 -3.76
N LEU A 363 19.31 16.28 -2.80
CA LEU A 363 19.57 17.30 -1.79
C LEU A 363 20.14 18.60 -2.40
N SER A 364 20.84 18.52 -3.51
CA SER A 364 21.30 19.72 -4.24
C SER A 364 20.16 20.48 -4.92
N LEU A 365 19.04 19.81 -5.21
CA LEU A 365 17.85 20.37 -5.86
C LEU A 365 16.78 20.84 -4.86
N SER A 366 16.82 20.30 -3.67
CA SER A 366 15.88 20.67 -2.60
C SER A 366 16.64 20.77 -1.28
N ARG A 367 16.16 21.60 -0.38
CA ARG A 367 16.67 21.59 0.99
C ARG A 367 16.30 20.29 1.65
N GLY A 368 17.25 19.56 2.18
CA GLY A 368 17.02 18.33 2.92
C GLY A 368 16.41 18.55 4.31
N GLY A 369 15.99 17.46 4.94
CA GLY A 369 15.43 17.44 6.29
C GLY A 369 13.98 17.88 6.38
N GLN A 370 13.50 18.08 7.59
CA GLN A 370 12.15 18.55 7.87
C GLN A 370 12.03 20.04 7.65
N ASN A 371 11.32 20.42 6.61
CA ASN A 371 11.11 21.82 6.24
C ASN A 371 9.62 22.14 6.15
N ILE A 372 9.24 23.29 6.66
CA ILE A 372 7.91 23.86 6.49
C ILE A 372 8.01 25.13 5.65
N TRP A 373 7.30 25.12 4.54
CA TRP A 373 7.18 26.28 3.65
C TRP A 373 6.10 27.21 4.18
N MET A 374 6.41 28.48 4.33
CA MET A 374 5.51 29.51 4.83
C MET A 374 5.62 30.81 4.04
N SER A 375 4.58 31.60 4.10
CA SER A 375 4.55 32.94 3.50
C SER A 375 5.55 33.85 4.19
N ASP A 376 6.21 34.71 3.41
CA ASP A 376 7.03 35.82 3.92
C ASP A 376 6.23 36.76 4.83
N LYS A 377 4.96 37.05 4.49
CA LYS A 377 4.08 37.87 5.30
C LYS A 377 3.74 37.25 6.65
N ASP A 378 3.47 35.94 6.68
CA ASP A 378 3.21 35.25 7.93
C ASP A 378 4.47 35.15 8.79
N ALA A 379 5.61 34.92 8.16
CA ALA A 379 6.90 34.86 8.81
C ALA A 379 7.26 36.21 9.47
N GLU A 380 7.01 37.31 8.76
CA GLU A 380 7.25 38.68 9.24
C GLU A 380 6.43 38.99 10.48
N LYS A 381 5.14 38.60 10.53
CA LYS A 381 4.26 38.80 11.69
C LYS A 381 4.82 38.28 13.01
N VAL A 382 5.61 37.20 12.93
CA VAL A 382 6.11 36.48 14.11
C VAL A 382 7.64 36.44 14.20
N GLY A 383 8.30 37.24 13.36
CA GLY A 383 9.75 37.42 13.39
C GLY A 383 10.55 36.20 12.98
N ILE A 384 9.97 35.32 12.16
CA ILE A 384 10.63 34.12 11.61
C ILE A 384 11.40 34.51 10.35
N LYS A 385 12.65 34.06 10.27
CA LYS A 385 13.50 34.22 9.08
C LYS A 385 13.66 32.88 8.36
N ASP A 386 14.04 32.97 7.09
CA ASP A 386 14.38 31.77 6.32
C ASP A 386 15.47 30.97 7.05
N ASN A 387 15.25 29.66 7.12
CA ASN A 387 16.13 28.70 7.81
C ASN A 387 16.10 28.76 9.36
N ASP A 388 15.25 29.55 9.98
CA ASP A 388 15.06 29.47 11.43
C ASP A 388 14.44 28.14 11.84
N TRP A 389 14.78 27.66 13.01
CA TRP A 389 14.06 26.56 13.64
C TRP A 389 12.69 27.06 14.13
N ILE A 390 11.66 26.34 13.74
CA ILE A 390 10.27 26.64 14.10
C ILE A 390 9.58 25.43 14.71
N GLU A 391 8.52 25.69 15.43
CA GLU A 391 7.59 24.69 15.90
C GLU A 391 6.23 24.92 15.24
N ALA A 392 5.67 23.87 14.68
CA ALA A 392 4.29 23.79 14.25
C ALA A 392 3.51 23.00 15.30
N VAL A 393 2.51 23.63 15.90
CA VAL A 393 1.81 23.06 17.07
C VAL A 393 0.32 23.13 16.86
N ASN A 394 -0.35 22.03 17.16
CA ASN A 394 -1.79 22.01 17.31
C ASN A 394 -2.19 20.98 18.38
N ARG A 395 -3.46 20.73 18.50
CA ARG A 395 -4.04 19.80 19.48
C ARG A 395 -3.56 18.35 19.33
N ASN A 396 -3.15 17.97 18.12
CA ASN A 396 -2.71 16.60 17.82
C ASN A 396 -1.25 16.37 18.20
N GLY A 397 -0.42 17.39 18.14
CA GLY A 397 0.98 17.27 18.47
C GLY A 397 1.82 18.49 18.08
N VAL A 398 3.11 18.24 17.93
CA VAL A 398 4.12 19.24 17.56
C VAL A 398 5.05 18.66 16.49
N VAL A 399 5.49 19.55 15.59
CA VAL A 399 6.57 19.27 14.65
C VAL A 399 7.61 20.38 14.74
N VAL A 400 8.86 20.00 14.88
CA VAL A 400 10.01 20.89 14.79
C VAL A 400 10.61 20.80 13.39
N ALA A 401 10.79 21.91 12.73
CA ALA A 401 11.27 21.96 11.35
C ALA A 401 12.05 23.25 11.07
N ARG A 402 12.75 23.30 9.95
CA ARG A 402 13.32 24.53 9.40
C ARG A 402 12.25 25.29 8.62
N ALA A 403 12.18 26.58 8.78
CA ALA A 403 11.34 27.43 7.97
C ALA A 403 11.94 27.64 6.58
N ILE A 404 11.12 27.46 5.55
CA ILE A 404 11.41 27.97 4.21
C ILE A 404 10.45 29.13 3.96
N VAL A 405 10.98 30.35 4.06
CA VAL A 405 10.20 31.56 3.87
C VAL A 405 10.18 31.92 2.39
N SER A 406 8.99 32.04 1.83
CA SER A 406 8.83 32.27 0.39
C SER A 406 7.62 33.10 0.06
N HIS A 407 7.80 34.14 -0.77
CA HIS A 407 6.72 34.94 -1.35
C HIS A 407 5.82 34.13 -2.32
N ARG A 408 6.17 32.90 -2.66
CA ARG A 408 5.31 31.99 -3.45
C ARG A 408 4.23 31.32 -2.61
N MET A 409 4.36 31.39 -1.30
CA MET A 409 3.36 30.83 -0.40
C MET A 409 2.23 31.82 -0.15
N PRO A 410 0.98 31.39 -0.25
CA PRO A 410 -0.14 32.23 0.14
C PRO A 410 -0.15 32.41 1.66
N GLU A 411 -0.54 33.62 2.07
CA GLU A 411 -0.72 33.95 3.48
C GLU A 411 -1.76 33.02 4.13
N GLY A 412 -1.53 32.62 5.37
CA GLY A 412 -2.42 31.74 6.13
C GLY A 412 -2.31 30.26 5.76
N THR A 413 -1.31 29.87 4.96
CA THR A 413 -1.12 28.48 4.54
C THR A 413 0.35 28.10 4.61
N VAL A 414 0.61 26.92 5.15
CA VAL A 414 1.93 26.29 5.17
C VAL A 414 1.83 24.88 4.64
N TYR A 415 2.93 24.34 4.14
CA TYR A 415 3.02 22.93 3.85
C TYR A 415 4.36 22.32 4.27
N MET A 416 4.31 21.04 4.58
CA MET A 416 5.46 20.19 4.79
C MET A 416 5.33 18.98 3.89
N TYR A 417 6.35 18.65 3.13
CA TYR A 417 6.35 17.43 2.34
C TYR A 417 6.23 16.21 3.26
N HIS A 418 5.36 15.27 2.87
CA HIS A 418 5.12 14.09 3.69
C HIS A 418 6.29 13.10 3.62
N ALA A 419 6.27 12.12 4.55
CA ALA A 419 7.16 10.97 4.59
C ALA A 419 8.65 11.29 4.69
N GLN A 420 9.03 12.45 5.22
CA GLN A 420 10.42 12.74 5.50
C GLN A 420 10.95 11.87 6.64
N ASP A 421 12.14 11.35 6.46
CA ASP A 421 12.83 10.58 7.48
C ASP A 421 13.37 11.53 8.55
N ARG A 422 12.95 11.30 9.79
CA ARG A 422 13.30 12.18 10.92
C ARG A 422 14.60 11.86 11.61
N LEU A 423 15.30 10.83 11.21
CA LEU A 423 16.52 10.39 11.88
C LEU A 423 17.79 10.91 11.22
N ILE A 424 17.67 11.45 10.02
CA ILE A 424 18.76 12.07 9.32
C ILE A 424 18.59 13.59 9.47
N ASP A 425 19.45 14.20 10.27
CA ASP A 425 19.51 15.65 10.51
C ASP A 425 18.20 16.25 11.08
N VAL A 426 17.50 15.51 11.93
CA VAL A 426 16.29 16.00 12.56
C VAL A 426 16.53 16.20 14.06
N PRO A 427 16.17 17.37 14.59
CA PRO A 427 16.32 17.62 16.03
C PRO A 427 15.45 16.67 16.84
N ILE A 428 16.00 16.13 17.89
CA ILE A 428 15.26 15.37 18.87
C ILE A 428 14.52 16.33 19.75
N ALA A 429 13.24 16.50 19.50
CA ALA A 429 12.33 17.32 20.30
C ALA A 429 10.89 16.87 20.13
N GLU A 430 10.11 16.94 21.16
CA GLU A 430 8.67 16.70 21.18
C GLU A 430 8.00 17.54 22.27
N THR A 431 6.76 17.26 22.61
CA THR A 431 6.09 17.92 23.75
C THR A 431 6.81 17.69 25.07
N SER A 432 7.56 16.60 25.20
CA SER A 432 8.48 16.33 26.31
C SER A 432 9.89 16.87 26.07
N GLY A 433 10.15 17.51 24.94
CA GLY A 433 11.46 18.07 24.59
C GLY A 433 12.45 17.10 23.93
N LYS A 434 12.01 15.90 23.54
CA LYS A 434 12.93 14.84 23.08
C LYS A 434 12.92 14.55 21.59
N ARG A 435 11.82 14.82 20.86
CA ARG A 435 11.68 14.46 19.43
C ARG A 435 10.98 15.52 18.61
N GLY A 436 11.42 15.70 17.38
CA GLY A 436 10.89 16.72 16.47
C GLY A 436 9.54 16.42 15.84
N GLY A 437 9.00 15.23 16.04
CA GLY A 437 7.76 14.82 15.36
C GLY A 437 7.94 14.54 13.88
N ILE A 438 6.84 14.25 13.20
CA ILE A 438 6.76 14.05 11.75
C ILE A 438 5.54 14.77 11.19
N HIS A 439 5.42 14.89 9.86
CA HIS A 439 4.29 15.55 9.22
C HIS A 439 2.91 15.08 9.73
N ASN A 440 2.74 13.81 10.06
CA ASN A 440 1.49 13.25 10.59
C ASN A 440 1.26 13.53 12.08
N SER A 441 2.23 14.09 12.79
CA SER A 441 2.04 14.46 14.22
C SER A 441 0.99 15.54 14.40
N LEU A 442 0.74 16.34 13.36
CA LEU A 442 -0.24 17.42 13.37
C LEU A 442 -1.59 17.05 12.77
N THR A 443 -1.71 15.86 12.19
CA THR A 443 -2.93 15.40 11.51
C THR A 443 -3.68 14.38 12.35
N ARG A 444 -4.97 14.26 12.11
CA ARG A 444 -5.83 13.28 12.76
C ARG A 444 -6.75 12.63 11.75
N LEU A 445 -6.93 11.34 11.86
CA LEU A 445 -8.00 10.64 11.19
C LEU A 445 -9.32 10.89 11.93
N LEU A 446 -10.26 11.54 11.27
CA LEU A 446 -11.64 11.65 11.74
C LEU A 446 -12.50 10.69 10.93
N VAL A 447 -13.06 9.72 11.62
CA VAL A 447 -13.89 8.68 10.99
C VAL A 447 -15.34 9.16 11.00
N LYS A 448 -15.91 9.33 9.80
CA LYS A 448 -17.34 9.51 9.62
C LYS A 448 -18.06 8.16 9.56
N PRO A 449 -19.37 8.07 9.81
CA PRO A 449 -20.12 6.84 9.63
C PRO A 449 -19.96 6.22 8.24
N SER A 450 -19.98 7.04 7.18
CA SER A 450 -19.75 6.58 5.81
C SER A 450 -18.34 5.99 5.57
N HIS A 451 -17.33 6.44 6.32
CA HIS A 451 -16.00 5.84 6.29
C HIS A 451 -15.98 4.45 6.94
N LEU A 452 -16.82 4.20 7.94
CA LEU A 452 -16.96 2.87 8.55
C LEU A 452 -17.53 1.87 7.54
N ILE A 453 -18.48 2.29 6.73
CA ILE A 453 -19.00 1.48 5.62
C ILE A 453 -17.87 1.17 4.64
N GLY A 454 -17.13 2.18 4.21
CA GLY A 454 -15.95 2.02 3.36
C GLY A 454 -14.88 1.14 3.98
N GLY A 455 -14.62 1.30 5.28
CA GLY A 455 -13.70 0.46 6.04
C GLY A 455 -14.12 -1.01 6.11
N TYR A 456 -15.39 -1.27 6.32
CA TYR A 456 -15.95 -2.63 6.24
C TYR A 456 -15.77 -3.22 4.84
N ALA A 457 -16.09 -2.46 3.81
CA ALA A 457 -15.93 -2.89 2.43
C ALA A 457 -14.47 -3.13 2.03
N GLN A 458 -13.49 -2.51 2.69
CA GLN A 458 -12.06 -2.79 2.49
C GLN A 458 -11.64 -4.20 2.90
N LEU A 459 -12.38 -4.85 3.77
CA LEU A 459 -12.17 -6.25 4.10
C LEU A 459 -12.57 -7.20 2.99
N THR A 460 -13.16 -6.67 1.94
CA THR A 460 -13.68 -7.36 0.79
C THR A 460 -13.22 -6.68 -0.51
N TYR A 461 -13.56 -7.27 -1.63
CA TYR A 461 -13.19 -6.77 -2.94
C TYR A 461 -13.79 -5.41 -3.33
N ALA A 462 -14.85 -5.01 -2.69
CA ALA A 462 -15.71 -3.93 -3.14
C ALA A 462 -15.48 -2.62 -2.39
N PHE A 463 -14.35 -2.45 -1.72
CA PHE A 463 -14.15 -1.37 -0.77
C PHE A 463 -14.33 0.06 -1.33
N ASN A 464 -14.16 0.27 -2.61
CA ASN A 464 -14.33 1.58 -3.24
C ASN A 464 -15.75 1.86 -3.74
N TYR A 465 -16.67 0.93 -3.56
CA TYR A 465 -18.02 1.07 -4.06
C TYR A 465 -18.90 1.97 -3.21
N LEU A 466 -18.60 2.04 -1.92
CA LEU A 466 -19.41 2.73 -0.96
C LEU A 466 -18.61 3.86 -0.30
N GLY A 467 -19.08 5.06 -0.44
CA GLY A 467 -18.59 6.22 0.25
C GLY A 467 -17.46 6.98 -0.44
N PRO A 468 -17.47 8.29 -0.28
CA PRO A 468 -16.41 9.15 -0.75
C PRO A 468 -15.16 8.94 0.08
N THR A 469 -14.01 8.82 -0.59
CA THR A 469 -12.72 8.91 0.06
C THR A 469 -12.33 10.39 0.16
N GLY A 470 -12.41 10.95 1.35
CA GLY A 470 -11.94 12.29 1.64
C GLY A 470 -10.73 12.27 2.55
N ASN A 471 -9.77 13.11 2.28
CA ASN A 471 -8.59 13.26 3.11
C ASN A 471 -8.55 14.69 3.65
N GLN A 472 -8.73 14.81 4.95
CA GLN A 472 -8.73 16.10 5.63
C GLN A 472 -7.33 16.37 6.17
N ARG A 473 -6.56 17.19 5.44
CA ARG A 473 -5.16 17.48 5.78
C ARG A 473 -4.88 18.98 5.89
N ASP A 474 -5.89 19.79 6.01
CA ASP A 474 -5.81 21.24 6.17
C ASP A 474 -6.03 21.68 7.64
N GLU A 475 -5.47 20.94 8.54
CA GLU A 475 -5.56 21.16 9.98
C GLU A 475 -5.03 22.56 10.36
N VAL A 476 -5.77 23.24 11.20
CA VAL A 476 -5.34 24.54 11.75
C VAL A 476 -4.18 24.31 12.72
N THR A 477 -3.12 25.05 12.51
CA THR A 477 -1.84 24.87 13.21
C THR A 477 -1.24 26.24 13.54
N VAL A 478 -0.58 26.36 14.66
CA VAL A 478 0.16 27.56 15.05
C VAL A 478 1.64 27.37 14.73
N ILE A 479 2.21 28.25 13.93
CA ILE A 479 3.65 28.31 13.65
C ILE A 479 4.28 29.38 14.53
N ARG A 480 5.34 29.00 15.23
CA ARG A 480 6.11 29.91 16.06
C ARG A 480 7.61 29.63 15.94
N ARG A 481 8.41 30.64 16.20
CA ARG A 481 9.86 30.47 16.29
C ARG A 481 10.20 29.59 17.49
N ARG A 482 11.10 28.62 17.30
CA ARG A 482 11.60 27.83 18.41
C ARG A 482 12.53 28.68 19.29
N SER A 483 12.29 28.65 20.59
CA SER A 483 13.07 29.39 21.59
C SER A 483 14.18 28.57 22.24
N GLN A 484 14.11 27.25 22.10
CA GLN A 484 15.09 26.32 22.67
C GLN A 484 16.04 25.83 21.58
N ASP A 485 17.25 25.52 21.96
CA ASP A 485 18.22 24.90 21.09
C ASP A 485 17.72 23.54 20.59
N VAL A 486 18.24 23.16 19.46
CA VAL A 486 17.92 21.89 18.80
C VAL A 486 19.06 20.91 19.10
N GLU A 487 18.70 19.76 19.65
CA GLU A 487 19.61 18.64 19.87
C GLU A 487 19.39 17.62 18.73
N TYR A 488 20.49 17.08 18.19
CA TYR A 488 20.49 16.12 17.10
C TYR A 488 20.69 14.70 17.62
#